data_8a9604a53ca8eee61e49370f7a6f6b9a
#
_entry.id   8a9604a53ca8eee61e49370f7a6f6b9a
#
_cell.length_a   1.000
_cell.length_b   1.000
_cell.length_c   1.000
_cell.angle_alpha   90.00
_cell.angle_beta   90.00
_cell.angle_gamma   90.00
#
_symmetry.space_group_name_H-M   'P 1'
#
loop_
_entity.id
_entity.type
_entity.pdbx_description
1 polymer ?
#
loop_
_entity_poly.entity_id
_entity_poly.type
_entity_poly.pdbx_seq_one_letter_code
_entity_poly.pdbx_strand_id
1 'polypeptide(L)'
;MKSHYIFLIILISQLPAIAVADNPVLNDLLTQYQQQGASMPNAERGRTLWIMEFPGEGEFKQRSCSGCHGSDITKAGKHIKTGKTIKAMSPAVNAERLTKKRKVEKWFKRNCKWTFGRECTVQEKADFLFYFSNPVIL
;
A
#
# COMPACT_ATOMS: atom_id res chain seq x y z
N MET A 1 -67.66 -8.99 -2.85
CA MET A 1 -66.51 -8.24 -2.33
C MET A 1 -65.26 -8.96 -2.87
N LYS A 2 -64.59 -8.34 -3.88
CA LYS A 2 -63.37 -8.92 -4.47
C LYS A 2 -62.17 -8.18 -3.85
N SER A 3 -61.40 -8.90 -3.00
CA SER A 3 -60.16 -8.39 -2.38
C SER A 3 -59.02 -8.45 -3.37
N HIS A 4 -58.45 -7.30 -3.74
CA HIS A 4 -57.27 -7.20 -4.59
C HIS A 4 -56.03 -7.15 -3.70
N TYR A 5 -55.24 -8.23 -3.67
CA TYR A 5 -53.95 -8.25 -3.03
C TYR A 5 -52.92 -7.62 -4.01
N ILE A 6 -52.45 -6.44 -3.65
CA ILE A 6 -51.34 -5.78 -4.36
C ILE A 6 -50.05 -6.41 -3.87
N PHE A 7 -49.39 -7.22 -4.73
CA PHE A 7 -48.03 -7.74 -4.48
C PHE A 7 -47.04 -6.60 -4.72
N LEU A 8 -46.49 -6.06 -3.66
CA LEU A 8 -45.38 -5.11 -3.72
C LEU A 8 -44.09 -5.86 -4.02
N ILE A 9 -43.61 -5.79 -5.26
CA ILE A 9 -42.32 -6.38 -5.66
C ILE A 9 -41.23 -5.41 -5.19
N ILE A 10 -40.51 -5.79 -4.12
CA ILE A 10 -39.33 -5.08 -3.64
C ILE A 10 -38.15 -5.47 -4.54
N LEU A 11 -37.77 -4.56 -5.44
CA LEU A 11 -36.57 -4.71 -6.28
C LEU A 11 -35.32 -4.46 -5.41
N ILE A 12 -34.70 -5.53 -4.92
CA ILE A 12 -33.43 -5.44 -4.19
C ILE A 12 -32.34 -5.19 -5.22
N SER A 13 -31.89 -3.95 -5.33
CA SER A 13 -30.70 -3.62 -6.14
C SER A 13 -29.46 -4.20 -5.47
N GLN A 14 -28.88 -5.24 -6.06
CA GLN A 14 -27.61 -5.78 -5.62
C GLN A 14 -26.48 -4.85 -6.10
N LEU A 15 -25.89 -4.10 -5.18
CA LEU A 15 -24.66 -3.39 -5.46
C LEU A 15 -23.54 -4.42 -5.67
N PRO A 16 -22.72 -4.30 -6.73
CA PRO A 16 -21.57 -5.19 -6.89
C PRO A 16 -20.61 -5.01 -5.71
N ALA A 17 -20.40 -6.07 -4.94
CA ALA A 17 -19.34 -6.10 -3.96
C ALA A 17 -18.00 -6.02 -4.69
N ILE A 18 -17.24 -4.95 -4.48
CA ILE A 18 -15.86 -4.87 -4.95
C ILE A 18 -15.08 -5.89 -4.11
N ALA A 19 -14.81 -7.04 -4.68
CA ALA A 19 -13.94 -8.04 -4.08
C ALA A 19 -12.53 -7.45 -4.04
N VAL A 20 -12.09 -6.95 -2.89
CA VAL A 20 -10.67 -6.72 -2.61
C VAL A 20 -10.01 -8.09 -2.70
N ALA A 21 -9.09 -8.26 -3.64
CA ALA A 21 -8.38 -9.52 -3.78
C ALA A 21 -7.71 -9.86 -2.44
N ASP A 22 -8.07 -10.99 -1.85
CA ASP A 22 -7.51 -11.45 -0.59
C ASP A 22 -6.00 -11.70 -0.79
N ASN A 23 -5.18 -10.94 -0.06
CA ASN A 23 -3.73 -11.12 -0.06
C ASN A 23 -3.30 -11.67 1.31
N PRO A 24 -3.18 -13.00 1.45
CA PRO A 24 -2.89 -13.62 2.73
C PRO A 24 -1.53 -13.20 3.31
N VAL A 25 -0.54 -12.90 2.48
CA VAL A 25 0.76 -12.41 2.94
C VAL A 25 0.65 -11.01 3.53
N LEU A 26 -0.15 -10.14 2.92
CA LEU A 26 -0.43 -8.81 3.44
C LEU A 26 -1.12 -8.87 4.79
N ASN A 27 -2.18 -9.68 4.90
CA ASN A 27 -2.96 -9.84 6.13
C ASN A 27 -2.09 -10.41 7.26
N ASP A 28 -1.24 -11.41 6.96
CA ASP A 28 -0.28 -11.99 7.92
C ASP A 28 0.73 -10.94 8.41
N LEU A 29 1.30 -10.14 7.51
CA LEU A 29 2.25 -9.08 7.87
C LEU A 29 1.59 -7.98 8.72
N LEU A 30 0.40 -7.53 8.37
CA LEU A 30 -0.33 -6.53 9.16
C LEU A 30 -0.64 -7.04 10.56
N THR A 31 -1.13 -8.29 10.67
CA THR A 31 -1.37 -8.95 11.97
C THR A 31 -0.08 -9.04 12.79
N GLN A 32 1.02 -9.48 12.17
CA GLN A 32 2.32 -9.55 12.84
C GLN A 32 2.79 -8.18 13.36
N TYR A 33 2.65 -7.11 12.57
CA TYR A 33 3.06 -5.77 13.01
C TYR A 33 2.19 -5.25 14.15
N GLN A 34 0.89 -5.53 14.14
CA GLN A 34 0.00 -5.20 15.26
C GLN A 34 0.40 -5.95 16.54
N GLN A 35 0.74 -7.23 16.45
CA GLN A 35 1.27 -8.01 17.59
C GLN A 35 2.60 -7.46 18.12
N GLN A 36 3.40 -6.81 17.26
CA GLN A 36 4.64 -6.13 17.61
C GLN A 36 4.43 -4.68 18.12
N GLY A 37 3.19 -4.23 18.29
CA GLY A 37 2.83 -2.93 18.86
C GLY A 37 2.45 -1.86 17.86
N ALA A 38 2.26 -2.20 16.57
CA ALA A 38 1.67 -1.24 15.63
C ALA A 38 0.20 -0.99 15.98
N SER A 39 -0.20 0.27 15.96
CA SER A 39 -1.61 0.70 16.02
C SER A 39 -2.32 0.36 14.71
N MET A 40 -3.62 0.70 14.62
CA MET A 40 -4.38 0.57 13.38
C MET A 40 -3.62 1.21 12.20
N PRO A 41 -3.36 0.47 11.11
CA PRO A 41 -2.68 1.00 9.94
C PRO A 41 -3.51 2.08 9.24
N ASN A 42 -2.83 3.06 8.63
CA ASN A 42 -3.49 4.19 8.01
C ASN A 42 -2.84 4.52 6.66
N ALA A 43 -3.65 4.54 5.58
CA ALA A 43 -3.17 4.77 4.22
C ALA A 43 -2.64 6.20 4.02
N GLU A 44 -3.23 7.21 4.66
CA GLU A 44 -2.79 8.60 4.52
C GLU A 44 -1.45 8.84 5.24
N ARG A 45 -1.22 8.23 6.41
CA ARG A 45 0.12 8.26 7.02
C ARG A 45 1.16 7.57 6.14
N GLY A 46 0.81 6.41 5.57
CA GLY A 46 1.68 5.70 4.63
C GLY A 46 2.00 6.54 3.39
N ARG A 47 1.00 7.23 2.83
CA ARG A 47 1.17 8.15 1.71
C ARG A 47 2.06 9.34 2.07
N THR A 48 1.82 9.96 3.22
CA THR A 48 2.63 11.09 3.70
C THR A 48 4.10 10.70 3.82
N LEU A 49 4.41 9.57 4.47
CA LEU A 49 5.77 9.04 4.56
C LEU A 49 6.37 8.69 3.18
N TRP A 50 5.55 8.26 2.23
CA TRP A 50 5.99 7.90 0.88
C TRP A 50 6.54 9.07 0.09
N ILE A 51 5.90 10.23 0.20
CA ILE A 51 6.29 11.45 -0.50
C ILE A 51 7.24 12.35 0.29
N MET A 52 7.35 12.15 1.62
CA MET A 52 8.19 12.95 2.48
C MET A 52 9.66 12.83 2.10
N GLU A 53 10.34 13.97 2.06
CA GLU A 53 11.77 14.05 1.78
C GLU A 53 12.60 13.98 3.05
N PHE A 54 13.67 13.21 2.98
CA PHE A 54 14.63 13.03 4.07
C PHE A 54 16.04 13.44 3.63
N PRO A 55 16.87 13.95 4.53
CA PRO A 55 18.25 14.26 4.22
C PRO A 55 18.98 13.01 3.69
N GLY A 56 19.70 13.19 2.61
CA GLY A 56 20.53 12.18 1.98
C GLY A 56 22.00 12.59 1.96
N GLU A 57 22.83 11.78 1.35
CA GLU A 57 24.27 12.01 1.24
C GLU A 57 24.74 12.00 -0.22
N GLY A 58 25.90 12.63 -0.45
CA GLY A 58 26.55 12.62 -1.75
C GLY A 58 25.71 13.34 -2.82
N GLU A 59 25.51 12.71 -3.95
CA GLU A 59 24.75 13.17 -5.08
C GLU A 59 23.23 13.31 -4.77
N PHE A 60 22.72 12.49 -3.84
CA PHE A 60 21.29 12.45 -3.50
C PHE A 60 21.05 13.16 -2.16
N LYS A 61 21.08 14.51 -2.19
CA LYS A 61 20.90 15.36 -1.00
C LYS A 61 19.53 15.21 -0.33
N GLN A 62 18.51 14.88 -1.12
CA GLN A 62 17.14 14.58 -0.66
C GLN A 62 16.72 13.20 -1.16
N ARG A 63 16.05 12.43 -0.32
CA ARG A 63 15.58 11.07 -0.63
C ARG A 63 14.15 10.91 -0.19
N SER A 64 13.33 10.32 -1.05
CA SER A 64 11.97 9.88 -0.72
C SER A 64 11.70 8.52 -1.38
N CYS A 65 10.67 7.83 -0.93
CA CYS A 65 10.24 6.60 -1.61
C CYS A 65 9.73 6.94 -3.02
N SER A 66 8.97 8.04 -3.13
CA SER A 66 8.43 8.54 -4.40
C SER A 66 9.51 8.96 -5.41
N GLY A 67 10.71 9.32 -4.97
CA GLY A 67 11.82 9.68 -5.85
C GLY A 67 12.25 8.57 -6.82
N CYS A 68 12.05 7.30 -6.43
CA CYS A 68 12.30 6.14 -7.30
C CYS A 68 11.00 5.50 -7.81
N HIS A 69 9.98 5.44 -6.96
CA HIS A 69 8.76 4.69 -7.24
C HIS A 69 7.64 5.55 -7.85
N GLY A 70 7.81 6.88 -7.88
CA GLY A 70 6.75 7.82 -8.24
C GLY A 70 5.78 8.10 -7.09
N SER A 71 5.05 9.21 -7.17
CA SER A 71 4.01 9.58 -6.21
C SER A 71 2.74 8.75 -6.38
N ASP A 72 2.44 8.32 -7.60
CA ASP A 72 1.33 7.42 -7.93
C ASP A 72 1.81 5.97 -7.92
N ILE A 73 1.48 5.24 -6.86
CA ILE A 73 1.90 3.85 -6.66
C ILE A 73 1.23 2.86 -7.60
N THR A 74 0.24 3.28 -8.39
CA THR A 74 -0.40 2.47 -9.43
C THR A 74 0.38 2.51 -10.76
N LYS A 75 1.39 3.38 -10.86
CA LYS A 75 2.26 3.53 -12.03
C LYS A 75 3.66 2.96 -11.77
N ALA A 76 4.37 2.69 -12.85
CA ALA A 76 5.77 2.29 -12.77
C ALA A 76 6.66 3.49 -12.40
N GLY A 77 7.66 3.23 -11.55
CA GLY A 77 8.70 4.18 -11.21
C GLY A 77 9.99 3.93 -11.98
N LYS A 78 11.05 4.70 -11.63
CA LYS A 78 12.38 4.59 -12.24
C LYS A 78 13.46 4.72 -11.17
N HIS A 79 14.35 3.73 -11.10
CA HIS A 79 15.42 3.72 -10.11
C HIS A 79 16.41 4.87 -10.36
N ILE A 80 16.56 5.74 -9.36
CA ILE A 80 17.29 7.02 -9.50
C ILE A 80 18.76 6.85 -9.95
N LYS A 81 19.45 5.80 -9.51
CA LYS A 81 20.85 5.54 -9.87
C LYS A 81 21.03 4.79 -11.18
N THR A 82 20.17 3.83 -11.47
CA THR A 82 20.39 2.88 -12.59
C THR A 82 19.47 3.12 -13.77
N GLY A 83 18.46 3.98 -13.62
CA GLY A 83 17.42 4.21 -14.62
C GLY A 83 16.51 3.01 -14.91
N LYS A 84 16.66 1.89 -14.19
CA LYS A 84 15.81 0.71 -14.39
C LYS A 84 14.38 0.96 -13.97
N THR A 85 13.44 0.47 -14.77
CA THR A 85 12.01 0.53 -14.45
C THR A 85 11.70 -0.29 -13.19
N ILE A 86 10.93 0.31 -12.30
CA ILE A 86 10.37 -0.34 -11.11
C ILE A 86 8.87 -0.53 -11.36
N LYS A 87 8.39 -1.77 -11.37
CA LYS A 87 6.96 -2.07 -11.55
C LYS A 87 6.12 -1.40 -10.44
N ALA A 88 4.88 -1.08 -10.76
CA ALA A 88 3.90 -0.48 -9.82
C ALA A 88 3.91 -1.15 -8.44
N MET A 89 3.67 -0.36 -7.39
CA MET A 89 3.69 -0.82 -6.00
C MET A 89 2.34 -1.38 -5.54
N SER A 90 1.23 -0.86 -6.09
CA SER A 90 -0.09 -1.35 -5.71
C SER A 90 -0.38 -2.75 -6.24
N PRO A 91 -0.82 -3.70 -5.38
CA PRO A 91 -1.29 -5.03 -5.80
C PRO A 91 -2.47 -4.98 -6.77
N ALA A 92 -3.28 -3.93 -6.74
CA ALA A 92 -4.44 -3.78 -7.65
C ALA A 92 -4.05 -3.75 -9.14
N VAL A 93 -2.82 -3.29 -9.44
CA VAL A 93 -2.31 -3.23 -10.84
C VAL A 93 -1.08 -4.11 -11.06
N ASN A 94 -0.54 -4.70 -9.99
CA ASN A 94 0.60 -5.61 -10.04
C ASN A 94 0.41 -6.74 -9.01
N ALA A 95 -0.29 -7.78 -9.41
CA ALA A 95 -0.66 -8.91 -8.54
C ALA A 95 0.55 -9.66 -7.93
N GLU A 96 1.77 -9.47 -8.44
CA GLU A 96 2.99 -10.06 -7.86
C GLU A 96 3.50 -9.30 -6.62
N ARG A 97 2.95 -8.09 -6.34
CA ARG A 97 3.35 -7.31 -5.15
C ARG A 97 2.80 -7.94 -3.89
N LEU A 98 3.60 -7.84 -2.82
CA LEU A 98 3.25 -8.27 -1.46
C LEU A 98 2.90 -9.78 -1.34
N THR A 99 3.32 -10.61 -2.30
CA THR A 99 3.02 -12.05 -2.33
C THR A 99 4.06 -12.92 -1.60
N LYS A 100 5.20 -12.35 -1.21
CA LYS A 100 6.30 -13.08 -0.56
C LYS A 100 6.81 -12.30 0.65
N LYS A 101 6.44 -12.71 1.86
CA LYS A 101 6.80 -12.09 3.15
C LYS A 101 8.28 -11.74 3.26
N ARG A 102 9.18 -12.71 3.02
CA ARG A 102 10.63 -12.49 3.07
C ARG A 102 11.12 -11.40 2.09
N LYS A 103 10.47 -11.29 0.93
CA LYS A 103 10.78 -10.26 -0.06
C LYS A 103 10.33 -8.88 0.41
N VAL A 104 9.14 -8.77 1.01
CA VAL A 104 8.60 -7.52 1.58
C VAL A 104 9.54 -7.01 2.67
N GLU A 105 9.89 -7.85 3.66
CA GLU A 105 10.78 -7.48 4.76
C GLU A 105 12.18 -7.07 4.27
N LYS A 106 12.75 -7.82 3.30
CA LYS A 106 14.03 -7.47 2.70
C LYS A 106 14.02 -6.07 2.08
N TRP A 107 12.93 -5.72 1.36
CA TRP A 107 12.83 -4.44 0.71
C TRP A 107 12.55 -3.31 1.70
N PHE A 108 11.75 -3.51 2.75
CA PHE A 108 11.63 -2.54 3.83
C PHE A 108 12.99 -2.25 4.46
N LYS A 109 13.73 -3.28 4.85
CA LYS A 109 15.07 -3.10 5.45
C LYS A 109 15.99 -2.25 4.56
N ARG A 110 16.05 -2.53 3.26
CA ARG A 110 16.92 -1.80 2.33
C ARG A 110 16.45 -0.38 2.06
N ASN A 111 15.17 -0.21 1.75
CA ASN A 111 14.63 1.06 1.31
C ASN A 111 14.48 2.05 2.47
N CYS A 112 14.09 1.58 3.66
CA CYS A 112 14.06 2.43 4.85
C CYS A 112 15.47 2.93 5.23
N LYS A 113 16.48 2.05 5.20
CA LYS A 113 17.86 2.46 5.43
C LYS A 113 18.35 3.48 4.40
N TRP A 114 17.98 3.31 3.14
CA TRP A 114 18.33 4.26 2.09
C TRP A 114 17.63 5.60 2.26
N THR A 115 16.31 5.59 2.54
CA THR A 115 15.49 6.81 2.58
C THR A 115 15.57 7.52 3.92
N PHE A 116 15.42 6.79 5.03
CA PHE A 116 15.33 7.35 6.39
C PHE A 116 16.64 7.32 7.17
N GLY A 117 17.71 6.69 6.63
CA GLY A 117 18.95 6.44 7.37
C GLY A 117 18.84 5.39 8.48
N ARG A 118 17.64 4.80 8.68
CA ARG A 118 17.33 3.80 9.72
C ARG A 118 16.37 2.74 9.20
N GLU A 119 16.13 1.71 9.99
CA GLU A 119 15.03 0.77 9.70
C GLU A 119 13.67 1.43 9.96
N CYS A 120 12.66 1.03 9.19
CA CYS A 120 11.28 1.43 9.46
C CYS A 120 10.78 0.81 10.77
N THR A 121 10.02 1.58 11.54
CA THR A 121 9.26 1.06 12.67
C THR A 121 8.16 0.10 12.18
N VAL A 122 7.64 -0.71 13.08
CA VAL A 122 6.51 -1.61 12.74
C VAL A 122 5.26 -0.84 12.31
N GLN A 123 5.05 0.37 12.89
CA GLN A 123 3.94 1.25 12.49
C GLN A 123 4.12 1.77 11.06
N GLU A 124 5.31 2.26 10.72
CA GLU A 124 5.60 2.74 9.36
C GLU A 124 5.44 1.63 8.32
N LYS A 125 5.89 0.41 8.63
CA LYS A 125 5.68 -0.75 7.75
C LYS A 125 4.19 -1.08 7.57
N ALA A 126 3.41 -1.06 8.65
CA ALA A 126 1.96 -1.30 8.59
C ALA A 126 1.25 -0.24 7.75
N ASP A 127 1.59 1.04 7.94
CA ASP A 127 1.01 2.16 7.20
C ASP A 127 1.36 2.09 5.70
N PHE A 128 2.59 1.74 5.35
CA PHE A 128 2.99 1.52 3.96
C PHE A 128 2.23 0.35 3.31
N LEU A 129 2.11 -0.80 3.98
CA LEU A 129 1.38 -1.94 3.44
C LEU A 129 -0.09 -1.60 3.21
N PHE A 130 -0.68 -0.86 4.15
CA PHE A 130 -2.07 -0.44 4.03
C PHE A 130 -2.26 0.57 2.90
N TYR A 131 -1.34 1.53 2.73
CA TYR A 131 -1.33 2.46 1.61
C TYR A 131 -1.18 1.75 0.26
N PHE A 132 -0.29 0.74 0.14
CA PHE A 132 -0.11 0.01 -1.12
C PHE A 132 -1.36 -0.75 -1.54
N SER A 133 -2.14 -1.23 -0.58
CA SER A 133 -3.39 -1.97 -0.83
C SER A 133 -4.59 -1.07 -1.02
N ASN A 134 -4.54 0.14 -0.44
CA ASN A 134 -5.61 1.13 -0.49
C ASN A 134 -5.03 2.47 -0.96
N PRO A 135 -4.67 2.58 -2.25
CA PRO A 135 -4.06 3.80 -2.76
C PRO A 135 -5.04 4.97 -2.61
N VAL A 136 -4.62 6.00 -1.89
CA VAL A 136 -5.35 7.26 -1.81
C VAL A 136 -5.06 8.01 -3.11
N ILE A 137 -6.05 8.05 -4.00
CA ILE A 137 -6.00 8.81 -5.25
C ILE A 137 -6.53 10.20 -4.94
N LEU A 138 -5.74 11.23 -5.24
CA LEU A 138 -6.14 12.63 -5.17
C LEU A 138 -6.78 13.07 -6.48
#